data_277b61b9f1c0c9584e84304f860c871c
#
_entry.id   277b61b9f1c0c9584e84304f860c871c
#
_cell.length_a   1.000
_cell.length_b   1.000
_cell.length_c   1.000
_cell.angle_alpha   90.00
_cell.angle_beta   90.00
_cell.angle_gamma   90.00
#
_symmetry.space_group_name_H-M   'P 1'
#
loop_
_entity.id
_entity.type
_entity.pdbx_description
1 polymer ?
#
loop_
_entity_poly.entity_id
_entity_poly.type
_entity_poly.pdbx_seq_one_letter_code
_entity_poly.pdbx_strand_id
1 'polypeptide(L)'
;MQKFVINLKRSSDRLKYFDDSHTIWEATDWKDLPEDHPIFSRMISYHNIDPAQHKAKCGCFLSHVNLWKHIVEHKLNKVIILEDDAEIVNHLQDDYGDDFTYLGGYYMKSMSGGEVSPPELEQGINDIEDGYKIMMMLSYYIPTYEVAEQLIKEIEGCKRYRAIDVMINKVTIPRKVSYPANYIERDIVSTIRFKKTKHPDEFYNYGKKKDIFKIAIPSYNRCDKLKQYTLNYLQTHNIQKKDIFIFVRPDDPDITSYRCLGEYNVVEYNVKGIGMTHNMITQHFKKDQYIVEIDDDLKELIDNHRRPILNLDNTVRRIINKMEEVGASYSGLSQCANTMFMSQNPEYTTDLRYMLGLFRVRRICKDIKLHTNYAEDFENCCAHYKRDGCILKCNWLAGKTKNYSPGGCDGDGRDFTTELYAKEKVKKLYPDYCTVFQRKNGRWDLRLKHKKI
;
A
#
# COMPACT_ATOMS: atom_id res chain seq x y z
N MET A 1 16.98 -31.31 0.72
CA MET A 1 15.63 -30.74 0.94
C MET A 1 14.74 -31.09 -0.25
N GLN A 2 13.53 -31.55 0.02
CA GLN A 2 12.50 -31.72 -1.03
C GLN A 2 11.75 -30.39 -1.22
N LYS A 3 11.46 -30.06 -2.48
CA LYS A 3 10.72 -28.84 -2.81
C LYS A 3 9.43 -29.22 -3.53
N PHE A 4 8.30 -28.81 -3.01
CA PHE A 4 6.99 -29.00 -3.63
C PHE A 4 6.47 -27.67 -4.15
N VAL A 5 5.95 -27.68 -5.37
CA VAL A 5 5.25 -26.54 -5.96
C VAL A 5 3.77 -26.88 -6.08
N ILE A 6 2.93 -26.17 -5.36
CA ILE A 6 1.47 -26.32 -5.43
C ILE A 6 0.99 -25.62 -6.71
N ASN A 7 0.52 -26.40 -7.68
CA ASN A 7 0.07 -25.88 -8.97
C ASN A 7 -1.24 -26.53 -9.41
N LEU A 8 -2.16 -25.69 -9.91
CA LEU A 8 -3.39 -26.17 -10.52
C LEU A 8 -3.10 -26.75 -11.91
N LYS A 9 -3.64 -27.93 -12.22
CA LYS A 9 -3.48 -28.59 -13.52
C LYS A 9 -3.78 -27.69 -14.71
N ARG A 10 -4.80 -26.80 -14.57
CA ARG A 10 -5.15 -25.82 -15.59
C ARG A 10 -4.18 -24.64 -15.70
N SER A 11 -3.21 -24.51 -14.80
CA SER A 11 -2.18 -23.46 -14.77
C SER A 11 -0.78 -24.03 -15.05
N SER A 12 -0.70 -25.08 -15.84
CA SER A 12 0.55 -25.76 -16.19
C SER A 12 1.56 -24.86 -16.91
N ASP A 13 1.11 -23.78 -17.53
CA ASP A 13 1.95 -22.74 -18.14
C ASP A 13 2.89 -22.04 -17.13
N ARG A 14 2.59 -22.12 -15.84
CA ARG A 14 3.42 -21.58 -14.76
C ARG A 14 4.59 -22.48 -14.40
N LEU A 15 4.52 -23.76 -14.69
CA LEU A 15 5.56 -24.73 -14.38
C LEU A 15 6.89 -24.46 -15.08
N LYS A 16 6.88 -23.69 -16.17
CA LYS A 16 8.10 -23.24 -16.86
C LYS A 16 9.07 -22.42 -16.00
N TYR A 17 8.62 -21.96 -14.83
CA TYR A 17 9.45 -21.19 -13.89
C TYR A 17 10.17 -22.07 -12.85
N PHE A 18 9.92 -23.37 -12.86
CA PHE A 18 10.48 -24.34 -11.92
C PHE A 18 11.27 -25.39 -12.69
N ASP A 19 12.38 -25.81 -12.13
CA ASP A 19 13.26 -26.84 -12.70
C ASP A 19 12.93 -28.24 -12.16
N ASP A 20 13.66 -29.26 -12.64
CA ASP A 20 13.47 -30.67 -12.27
C ASP A 20 13.78 -30.96 -10.79
N SER A 21 14.35 -29.99 -10.03
CA SER A 21 14.56 -30.13 -8.58
C SER A 21 13.28 -29.94 -7.76
N HIS A 22 12.18 -29.53 -8.42
CA HIS A 22 10.89 -29.29 -7.81
C HIS A 22 9.92 -30.42 -8.13
N THR A 23 9.25 -30.91 -7.10
CA THR A 23 8.14 -31.86 -7.25
C THR A 23 6.84 -31.09 -7.39
N ILE A 24 6.13 -31.30 -8.48
CA ILE A 24 4.85 -30.63 -8.69
C ILE A 24 3.76 -31.33 -7.88
N TRP A 25 3.12 -30.60 -6.99
CA TRP A 25 1.97 -31.04 -6.23
C TRP A 25 0.69 -30.54 -6.91
N GLU A 26 -0.16 -31.46 -7.37
CA GLU A 26 -1.43 -31.09 -7.98
C GLU A 26 -2.36 -30.43 -6.93
N ALA A 27 -2.63 -29.15 -7.13
CA ALA A 27 -3.49 -28.38 -6.25
C ALA A 27 -4.95 -28.81 -6.37
N THR A 28 -5.68 -28.74 -5.27
CA THR A 28 -7.13 -28.97 -5.27
C THR A 28 -7.84 -27.85 -6.03
N ASP A 29 -8.43 -28.16 -7.19
CA ASP A 29 -9.29 -27.20 -7.88
C ASP A 29 -10.68 -27.21 -7.24
N TRP A 30 -11.13 -26.04 -6.75
CA TRP A 30 -12.46 -25.92 -6.17
C TRP A 30 -13.60 -26.28 -7.15
N LYS A 31 -13.33 -26.20 -8.45
CA LYS A 31 -14.30 -26.54 -9.51
C LYS A 31 -14.62 -28.03 -9.57
N ASP A 32 -13.68 -28.85 -9.08
CA ASP A 32 -13.81 -30.31 -9.04
C ASP A 32 -14.43 -30.79 -7.72
N LEU A 33 -14.66 -29.88 -6.76
CA LEU A 33 -15.30 -30.22 -5.50
C LEU A 33 -16.83 -30.24 -5.65
N PRO A 34 -17.55 -31.18 -4.99
CA PRO A 34 -19.00 -31.13 -4.88
C PRO A 34 -19.49 -29.79 -4.33
N GLU A 35 -20.65 -29.32 -4.80
CA GLU A 35 -21.22 -28.02 -4.36
C GLU A 35 -21.50 -27.96 -2.84
N ASP A 36 -21.79 -29.09 -2.24
CA ASP A 36 -22.06 -29.27 -0.81
C ASP A 36 -20.79 -29.63 0.00
N HIS A 37 -19.60 -29.55 -0.60
CA HIS A 37 -18.38 -29.91 0.10
C HIS A 37 -18.23 -29.13 1.41
N PRO A 38 -17.95 -29.79 2.56
CA PRO A 38 -17.97 -29.18 3.89
C PRO A 38 -17.05 -27.97 4.05
N ILE A 39 -15.99 -27.88 3.25
CA ILE A 39 -15.05 -26.73 3.29
C ILE A 39 -15.75 -25.41 3.01
N PHE A 40 -16.75 -25.37 2.11
CA PHE A 40 -17.43 -24.15 1.72
C PHE A 40 -18.24 -23.53 2.86
N SER A 41 -18.85 -24.37 3.70
CA SER A 41 -19.60 -23.91 4.88
C SER A 41 -18.69 -23.57 6.07
N ARG A 42 -17.54 -24.24 6.20
CA ARG A 42 -16.58 -23.98 7.28
C ARG A 42 -15.69 -22.77 7.02
N MET A 43 -15.41 -22.42 5.77
CA MET A 43 -14.63 -21.25 5.41
C MET A 43 -15.42 -19.96 5.67
N ILE A 44 -14.83 -19.01 6.41
CA ILE A 44 -15.46 -17.71 6.67
C ILE A 44 -15.52 -16.92 5.36
N SER A 45 -16.75 -16.59 4.96
CA SER A 45 -16.97 -15.62 3.88
C SER A 45 -16.93 -14.21 4.44
N TYR A 46 -16.19 -13.33 3.82
CA TYR A 46 -16.19 -11.91 4.14
C TYR A 46 -17.28 -11.21 3.29
N HIS A 47 -17.97 -10.24 3.85
CA HIS A 47 -18.94 -9.45 3.10
C HIS A 47 -18.28 -8.85 1.83
N ASN A 48 -18.96 -8.97 0.69
CA ASN A 48 -18.54 -8.46 -0.62
C ASN A 48 -17.40 -9.22 -1.33
N ILE A 49 -17.11 -10.47 -0.98
CA ILE A 49 -16.23 -11.32 -1.79
C ILE A 49 -17.06 -12.05 -2.84
N ASP A 50 -16.55 -12.05 -4.07
CA ASP A 50 -17.07 -12.87 -5.17
C ASP A 50 -17.16 -14.36 -4.72
N PRO A 51 -18.31 -15.05 -4.90
CA PRO A 51 -18.45 -16.45 -4.55
C PRO A 51 -17.36 -17.36 -5.15
N ALA A 52 -16.90 -17.07 -6.37
CA ALA A 52 -15.81 -17.82 -7.00
C ALA A 52 -14.47 -17.59 -6.29
N GLN A 53 -14.19 -16.37 -5.81
CA GLN A 53 -13.00 -16.12 -4.98
C GLN A 53 -13.07 -16.84 -3.64
N HIS A 54 -14.25 -16.91 -3.03
CA HIS A 54 -14.46 -17.67 -1.80
C HIS A 54 -14.15 -19.15 -2.02
N LYS A 55 -14.69 -19.76 -3.07
CA LYS A 55 -14.43 -21.16 -3.44
C LYS A 55 -12.96 -21.39 -3.80
N ALA A 56 -12.32 -20.45 -4.49
CA ALA A 56 -10.89 -20.55 -4.81
C ALA A 56 -9.99 -20.54 -3.56
N LYS A 57 -10.33 -19.77 -2.52
CA LYS A 57 -9.63 -19.83 -1.22
C LYS A 57 -9.79 -21.19 -0.54
N CYS A 58 -10.94 -21.83 -0.71
CA CYS A 58 -11.15 -23.19 -0.19
C CYS A 58 -10.25 -24.20 -0.92
N GLY A 59 -10.11 -24.11 -2.23
CA GLY A 59 -9.19 -24.94 -3.01
C GLY A 59 -7.73 -24.75 -2.57
N CYS A 60 -7.27 -23.49 -2.43
CA CYS A 60 -5.94 -23.18 -1.92
C CYS A 60 -5.71 -23.78 -0.51
N PHE A 61 -6.64 -23.59 0.41
CA PHE A 61 -6.57 -24.16 1.74
C PHE A 61 -6.42 -25.67 1.72
N LEU A 62 -7.26 -26.37 0.96
CA LEU A 62 -7.20 -27.82 0.83
C LEU A 62 -5.89 -28.30 0.20
N SER A 63 -5.37 -27.57 -0.76
CA SER A 63 -4.09 -27.91 -1.42
C SER A 63 -2.94 -27.98 -0.41
N HIS A 64 -2.83 -27.01 0.49
CA HIS A 64 -1.82 -27.02 1.54
C HIS A 64 -2.06 -28.13 2.56
N VAL A 65 -3.29 -28.29 3.05
CA VAL A 65 -3.61 -29.34 4.03
C VAL A 65 -3.38 -30.74 3.46
N ASN A 66 -3.74 -30.99 2.21
CA ASN A 66 -3.51 -32.26 1.55
C ASN A 66 -2.01 -32.55 1.34
N LEU A 67 -1.21 -31.54 1.01
CA LEU A 67 0.25 -31.68 0.94
C LEU A 67 0.85 -31.99 2.32
N TRP A 68 0.37 -31.35 3.39
CA TRP A 68 0.82 -31.68 4.76
C TRP A 68 0.47 -33.12 5.13
N LYS A 69 -0.72 -33.62 4.75
CA LYS A 69 -1.11 -35.02 4.97
C LYS A 69 -0.16 -35.99 4.23
N HIS A 70 0.22 -35.62 3.01
CA HIS A 70 1.22 -36.38 2.25
C HIS A 70 2.59 -36.38 2.95
N ILE A 71 3.04 -35.23 3.48
CA ILE A 71 4.29 -35.12 4.25
C ILE A 71 4.25 -36.06 5.46
N VAL A 72 3.14 -36.10 6.20
CA VAL A 72 2.97 -36.95 7.36
C VAL A 72 2.93 -38.43 6.96
N GLU A 73 2.15 -38.79 5.96
CA GLU A 73 2.01 -40.19 5.48
C GLU A 73 3.35 -40.79 5.04
N HIS A 74 4.19 -39.97 4.36
CA HIS A 74 5.48 -40.42 3.84
C HIS A 74 6.66 -40.06 4.77
N LYS A 75 6.40 -39.51 5.95
CA LYS A 75 7.39 -39.08 6.97
C LYS A 75 8.51 -38.21 6.38
N LEU A 76 8.13 -37.23 5.55
CA LEU A 76 9.07 -36.36 4.88
C LEU A 76 9.60 -35.30 5.83
N ASN A 77 10.90 -35.06 5.80
CA ASN A 77 11.59 -34.03 6.57
C ASN A 77 12.29 -33.04 5.65
N LYS A 78 12.52 -31.85 6.14
CA LYS A 78 13.19 -30.75 5.42
C LYS A 78 12.50 -30.44 4.08
N VAL A 79 11.21 -30.07 4.16
CA VAL A 79 10.37 -29.83 3.00
C VAL A 79 10.17 -28.33 2.80
N ILE A 80 10.41 -27.84 1.59
CA ILE A 80 10.01 -26.49 1.15
C ILE A 80 8.71 -26.59 0.35
N ILE A 81 7.74 -25.77 0.69
CA ILE A 81 6.47 -25.65 -0.03
C ILE A 81 6.40 -24.29 -0.68
N LEU A 82 6.05 -24.26 -1.95
CA LEU A 82 5.94 -23.08 -2.80
C LEU A 82 4.54 -23.01 -3.43
N GLU A 83 4.02 -21.81 -3.60
CA GLU A 83 2.92 -21.58 -4.53
C GLU A 83 3.49 -21.40 -5.95
N ASP A 84 2.67 -21.64 -6.99
CA ASP A 84 3.12 -21.59 -8.39
C ASP A 84 3.46 -20.19 -8.93
N ASP A 85 3.24 -19.17 -8.12
CA ASP A 85 3.64 -17.78 -8.38
C ASP A 85 4.86 -17.32 -7.55
N ALA A 86 5.51 -18.22 -6.84
CA ALA A 86 6.74 -17.91 -6.11
C ALA A 86 7.93 -17.71 -7.05
N GLU A 87 8.72 -16.67 -6.81
CA GLU A 87 9.97 -16.38 -7.52
C GLU A 87 11.14 -16.33 -6.56
N ILE A 88 12.21 -17.08 -6.87
CA ILE A 88 13.44 -17.07 -6.07
C ILE A 88 14.17 -15.75 -6.31
N VAL A 89 14.42 -15.00 -5.23
CA VAL A 89 15.15 -13.71 -5.29
C VAL A 89 16.42 -13.71 -4.48
N ASN A 90 16.56 -14.62 -3.51
CA ASN A 90 17.76 -14.76 -2.69
C ASN A 90 18.16 -16.23 -2.58
N HIS A 91 19.42 -16.46 -2.30
CA HIS A 91 19.98 -17.81 -2.17
C HIS A 91 19.24 -18.60 -1.11
N LEU A 92 18.86 -19.85 -1.45
CA LEU A 92 18.32 -20.79 -0.49
C LEU A 92 19.44 -21.27 0.43
N GLN A 93 19.15 -21.38 1.73
CA GLN A 93 20.04 -22.02 2.68
C GLN A 93 19.95 -23.53 2.56
N ASP A 94 21.03 -24.23 2.91
CA ASP A 94 21.05 -25.70 2.95
C ASP A 94 20.22 -26.25 4.12
N ASP A 95 19.96 -25.42 5.13
CA ASP A 95 19.13 -25.74 6.29
C ASP A 95 18.48 -24.47 6.86
N TYR A 96 17.24 -24.59 7.32
CA TYR A 96 16.48 -23.51 7.98
C TYR A 96 16.23 -23.80 9.48
N GLY A 97 16.91 -24.80 10.05
CA GLY A 97 16.76 -25.20 11.46
C GLY A 97 15.56 -26.12 11.71
N ASP A 98 15.18 -26.19 13.00
CA ASP A 98 14.18 -27.14 13.48
C ASP A 98 12.77 -26.55 13.61
N ASP A 99 12.60 -25.28 13.27
CA ASP A 99 11.31 -24.58 13.38
C ASP A 99 10.67 -24.36 12.01
N PHE A 100 9.32 -24.24 12.00
CA PHE A 100 8.59 -23.80 10.83
C PHE A 100 9.08 -22.42 10.41
N THR A 101 9.57 -22.28 9.18
CA THR A 101 10.16 -21.01 8.73
C THR A 101 9.47 -20.47 7.49
N TYR A 102 8.99 -19.21 7.55
CA TYR A 102 8.52 -18.50 6.37
C TYR A 102 9.72 -18.07 5.51
N LEU A 103 9.66 -18.38 4.23
CA LEU A 103 10.68 -18.05 3.23
C LEU A 103 10.25 -16.90 2.33
N GLY A 104 8.98 -16.51 2.40
CA GLY A 104 8.35 -15.38 1.72
C GLY A 104 7.10 -14.94 2.45
N GLY A 105 6.44 -13.89 1.96
CA GLY A 105 5.26 -13.31 2.59
C GLY A 105 5.52 -11.94 3.22
N TYR A 106 4.47 -11.34 3.75
CA TYR A 106 4.52 -9.98 4.32
C TYR A 106 4.49 -10.02 5.85
N TYR A 107 5.50 -9.45 6.47
CA TYR A 107 5.65 -9.33 7.91
C TYR A 107 4.88 -8.11 8.42
N MET A 108 3.84 -8.30 9.26
CA MET A 108 2.99 -7.20 9.73
C MET A 108 2.48 -7.37 11.17
N LYS A 109 2.40 -6.27 11.92
CA LYS A 109 2.04 -6.26 13.35
C LYS A 109 0.55 -6.43 13.63
N SER A 110 -0.34 -6.04 12.73
CA SER A 110 -1.80 -6.15 12.92
C SER A 110 -2.56 -5.99 11.61
N MET A 111 -3.73 -6.66 11.51
CA MET A 111 -4.68 -6.44 10.41
C MET A 111 -5.53 -5.18 10.59
N SER A 112 -5.47 -4.50 11.72
CA SER A 112 -6.31 -3.34 12.05
C SER A 112 -5.64 -1.98 11.78
N GLY A 113 -4.94 -1.86 10.65
CA GLY A 113 -4.70 -0.55 10.06
C GLY A 113 -3.62 0.29 10.73
N GLY A 114 -2.43 -0.14 10.62
CA GLY A 114 -1.24 0.68 10.79
C GLY A 114 -0.12 -0.03 10.09
N GLU A 115 0.50 0.63 9.14
CA GLU A 115 1.78 0.18 8.61
C GLU A 115 2.77 0.26 9.76
N VAL A 116 2.99 -0.86 10.42
CA VAL A 116 4.10 -0.96 11.35
C VAL A 116 5.27 -1.41 10.50
N SER A 117 6.30 -0.58 10.43
CA SER A 117 7.58 -0.99 9.87
C SER A 117 7.92 -2.36 10.47
N PRO A 118 8.31 -3.35 9.65
CA PRO A 118 8.80 -4.60 10.20
C PRO A 118 9.92 -4.28 11.20
N PRO A 119 10.09 -5.07 12.27
CA PRO A 119 11.22 -4.91 13.15
C PRO A 119 12.51 -4.94 12.33
N GLU A 120 13.58 -4.38 12.85
CA GLU A 120 14.90 -4.54 12.24
C GLU A 120 15.26 -6.02 12.31
N LEU A 121 15.08 -6.74 11.20
CA LEU A 121 15.46 -8.14 11.09
C LEU A 121 16.94 -8.22 10.71
N GLU A 122 17.65 -9.12 11.35
CA GLU A 122 19.02 -9.45 10.96
C GLU A 122 19.04 -10.40 9.76
N GLN A 123 20.11 -10.36 8.99
CA GLN A 123 20.25 -11.31 7.88
C GLN A 123 20.33 -12.74 8.43
N GLY A 124 19.44 -13.61 7.95
CA GLY A 124 19.33 -14.99 8.39
C GLY A 124 17.94 -15.38 8.85
N ILE A 125 17.85 -16.29 9.80
CA ILE A 125 16.58 -16.79 10.36
C ILE A 125 16.29 -16.05 11.67
N ASN A 126 15.14 -15.41 11.72
CA ASN A 126 14.72 -14.57 12.85
C ASN A 126 13.47 -15.15 13.51
N ASP A 127 13.34 -14.96 14.81
CA ASP A 127 12.09 -15.20 15.53
C ASP A 127 11.02 -14.21 15.11
N ILE A 128 9.77 -14.65 15.11
CA ILE A 128 8.63 -13.76 14.87
C ILE A 128 8.24 -13.14 16.19
N GLU A 129 8.44 -11.83 16.33
CA GLU A 129 8.07 -11.09 17.54
C GLU A 129 6.58 -11.17 17.84
N ASP A 130 6.24 -11.07 19.14
CA ASP A 130 4.87 -11.07 19.60
C ASP A 130 4.02 -9.98 18.94
N GLY A 131 2.85 -10.40 18.48
CA GLY A 131 1.92 -9.51 17.78
C GLY A 131 2.17 -9.37 16.28
N TYR A 132 3.27 -9.89 15.75
CA TYR A 132 3.53 -9.94 14.30
C TYR A 132 2.93 -11.19 13.65
N LYS A 133 2.66 -11.10 12.35
CA LYS A 133 2.08 -12.17 11.51
C LYS A 133 2.72 -12.11 10.13
N ILE A 134 2.84 -13.27 9.52
CA ILE A 134 3.20 -13.37 8.11
C ILE A 134 1.92 -13.63 7.31
N MET A 135 1.66 -12.79 6.32
CA MET A 135 0.48 -12.86 5.47
C MET A 135 0.88 -13.03 4.01
N MET A 136 -0.05 -13.52 3.19
CA MET A 136 0.19 -13.79 1.76
C MET A 136 1.41 -14.70 1.60
N MET A 137 1.26 -15.91 2.11
CA MET A 137 2.30 -16.90 2.19
C MET A 137 2.59 -17.47 0.81
N LEU A 138 3.76 -17.16 0.29
CA LEU A 138 4.23 -17.65 -1.01
C LEU A 138 5.08 -18.90 -0.88
N SER A 139 5.79 -19.03 0.25
CA SER A 139 6.73 -20.11 0.48
C SER A 139 7.06 -20.27 1.96
N TYR A 140 7.28 -21.51 2.37
CA TYR A 140 7.67 -21.84 3.73
C TYR A 140 8.36 -23.20 3.81
N TYR A 141 9.10 -23.39 4.89
CA TYR A 141 9.85 -24.59 5.20
C TYR A 141 9.20 -25.33 6.38
N ILE A 142 9.05 -26.63 6.24
CA ILE A 142 8.61 -27.57 7.27
C ILE A 142 9.81 -28.46 7.64
N PRO A 143 10.33 -28.38 8.88
CA PRO A 143 11.52 -29.13 9.28
C PRO A 143 11.28 -30.64 9.37
N THR A 144 10.15 -31.04 9.95
CA THR A 144 9.85 -32.47 10.15
C THR A 144 8.34 -32.75 9.92
N TYR A 145 8.02 -34.03 9.67
CA TYR A 145 6.63 -34.44 9.46
C TYR A 145 5.77 -34.25 10.74
N GLU A 146 6.36 -34.27 11.95
CA GLU A 146 5.63 -34.01 13.20
C GLU A 146 5.14 -32.55 13.24
N VAL A 147 5.90 -31.59 12.70
CA VAL A 147 5.45 -30.21 12.56
C VAL A 147 4.25 -30.11 11.61
N ALA A 148 4.26 -30.86 10.51
CA ALA A 148 3.12 -30.94 9.61
C ALA A 148 1.89 -31.58 10.28
N GLU A 149 2.09 -32.64 11.08
CA GLU A 149 1.03 -33.31 11.84
C GLU A 149 0.38 -32.33 12.86
N GLN A 150 1.21 -31.57 13.57
CA GLN A 150 0.72 -30.56 14.51
C GLN A 150 -0.07 -29.43 13.80
N LEU A 151 0.41 -28.96 12.64
CA LEU A 151 -0.34 -28.01 11.81
C LEU A 151 -1.72 -28.52 11.45
N ILE A 152 -1.81 -29.76 10.96
CA ILE A 152 -3.09 -30.40 10.61
C ILE A 152 -4.00 -30.47 11.82
N LYS A 153 -3.49 -31.00 12.95
CA LYS A 153 -4.27 -31.16 14.19
C LYS A 153 -4.87 -29.87 14.70
N GLU A 154 -4.07 -28.80 14.75
CA GLU A 154 -4.54 -27.52 15.25
C GLU A 154 -5.54 -26.83 14.29
N ILE A 155 -5.29 -26.92 12.98
CA ILE A 155 -6.14 -26.28 11.98
C ILE A 155 -7.46 -27.06 11.83
N GLU A 156 -7.44 -28.37 11.73
CA GLU A 156 -8.66 -29.20 11.61
C GLU A 156 -9.53 -29.12 12.87
N GLY A 157 -8.93 -28.89 14.05
CA GLY A 157 -9.63 -28.65 15.30
C GLY A 157 -10.45 -27.36 15.32
N CYS A 158 -10.22 -26.41 14.42
CA CYS A 158 -10.97 -25.17 14.35
C CYS A 158 -12.39 -25.37 13.83
N LYS A 159 -13.41 -24.78 14.48
CA LYS A 159 -14.81 -24.83 14.03
C LYS A 159 -15.03 -24.12 12.67
N ARG A 160 -14.28 -23.06 12.42
CA ARG A 160 -14.34 -22.27 11.18
C ARG A 160 -12.94 -21.99 10.65
N TYR A 161 -12.81 -22.00 9.34
CA TYR A 161 -11.56 -21.73 8.64
C TYR A 161 -11.48 -20.28 8.12
N ARG A 162 -10.28 -19.81 7.98
CA ARG A 162 -9.90 -18.60 7.23
C ARG A 162 -8.93 -18.98 6.12
N ALA A 163 -8.44 -18.01 5.37
CA ALA A 163 -7.35 -18.25 4.43
C ALA A 163 -6.17 -18.93 5.16
N ILE A 164 -5.44 -19.79 4.46
CA ILE A 164 -4.43 -20.66 5.07
C ILE A 164 -3.32 -19.90 5.78
N ASP A 165 -2.88 -18.78 5.23
CA ASP A 165 -1.93 -17.85 5.84
C ASP A 165 -2.41 -17.32 7.20
N VAL A 166 -3.70 -16.98 7.32
CA VAL A 166 -4.32 -16.54 8.57
C VAL A 166 -4.39 -17.69 9.58
N MET A 167 -4.63 -18.91 9.12
CA MET A 167 -4.73 -20.08 10.00
C MET A 167 -3.36 -20.45 10.59
N ILE A 168 -2.30 -20.49 9.77
CA ILE A 168 -0.94 -20.78 10.24
C ILE A 168 -0.47 -19.74 11.27
N ASN A 169 -0.90 -18.49 11.14
CA ASN A 169 -0.57 -17.47 12.16
C ASN A 169 -1.27 -17.68 13.52
N LYS A 170 -2.16 -18.65 13.64
CA LYS A 170 -2.88 -18.95 14.89
C LYS A 170 -2.42 -20.24 15.58
N VAL A 171 -1.60 -21.04 14.91
CA VAL A 171 -1.08 -22.28 15.48
C VAL A 171 -0.05 -21.97 16.56
N THR A 172 0.12 -22.89 17.49
CA THR A 172 1.01 -22.74 18.65
C THR A 172 2.45 -23.17 18.38
N ILE A 173 2.74 -23.74 17.22
CA ILE A 173 4.09 -24.16 16.86
C ILE A 173 5.05 -22.96 16.77
N PRO A 174 6.33 -23.11 17.14
CA PRO A 174 7.34 -22.10 16.91
C PRO A 174 7.48 -21.77 15.42
N ARG A 175 7.55 -20.49 15.13
CA ARG A 175 7.61 -19.99 13.74
C ARG A 175 8.68 -18.94 13.60
N LYS A 176 9.45 -19.04 12.53
CA LYS A 176 10.52 -18.13 12.18
C LYS A 176 10.31 -17.49 10.81
N VAL A 177 11.10 -16.51 10.49
CA VAL A 177 11.10 -15.84 9.18
C VAL A 177 12.51 -15.69 8.67
N SER A 178 12.73 -16.00 7.39
CA SER A 178 13.99 -15.75 6.70
C SER A 178 14.05 -14.29 6.23
N TYR A 179 15.16 -13.62 6.49
CA TYR A 179 15.41 -12.27 6.00
C TYR A 179 16.80 -12.15 5.37
N PRO A 180 16.96 -11.52 4.21
CA PRO A 180 15.84 -11.12 3.33
C PRO A 180 15.04 -12.33 2.85
N ALA A 181 13.78 -12.11 2.42
CA ALA A 181 12.93 -13.18 1.95
C ALA A 181 13.60 -13.95 0.79
N ASN A 182 13.52 -15.29 0.82
CA ASN A 182 14.08 -16.12 -0.26
C ASN A 182 13.19 -16.09 -1.51
N TYR A 183 11.90 -15.88 -1.33
CA TYR A 183 10.90 -15.89 -2.39
C TYR A 183 10.00 -14.64 -2.32
N ILE A 184 9.60 -14.15 -3.49
CA ILE A 184 8.58 -13.10 -3.65
C ILE A 184 7.46 -13.59 -4.57
N GLU A 185 6.34 -12.87 -4.61
CA GLU A 185 5.25 -13.14 -5.55
C GLU A 185 5.68 -12.72 -6.96
N ARG A 186 5.65 -13.67 -7.90
CA ARG A 186 5.89 -13.41 -9.31
C ARG A 186 4.73 -12.61 -9.90
N ASP A 187 5.03 -11.70 -10.81
CA ASP A 187 3.99 -10.90 -11.49
C ASP A 187 3.24 -11.73 -12.54
N ILE A 188 2.38 -12.61 -12.08
CA ILE A 188 1.48 -13.43 -12.91
C ILE A 188 0.03 -13.33 -12.41
N VAL A 189 -0.92 -13.75 -13.26
CA VAL A 189 -2.35 -13.73 -12.89
C VAL A 189 -2.62 -14.66 -11.72
N SER A 190 -3.08 -14.13 -10.60
CA SER A 190 -3.51 -14.94 -9.47
C SER A 190 -4.72 -15.80 -9.83
N THR A 191 -4.64 -17.11 -9.56
CA THR A 191 -5.75 -18.06 -9.76
C THR A 191 -6.89 -17.86 -8.75
N ILE A 192 -6.60 -17.18 -7.63
CA ILE A 192 -7.59 -16.87 -6.60
C ILE A 192 -8.27 -15.52 -6.87
N ARG A 193 -7.52 -14.54 -7.37
CA ARG A 193 -8.00 -13.16 -7.54
C ARG A 193 -8.63 -12.91 -8.92
N PHE A 194 -8.48 -13.84 -9.87
CA PHE A 194 -9.04 -13.78 -11.25
C PHE A 194 -8.70 -12.51 -12.05
N LYS A 195 -7.75 -11.72 -11.62
CA LYS A 195 -7.30 -10.51 -12.33
C LYS A 195 -5.82 -10.60 -12.60
N LYS A 196 -5.44 -10.37 -13.84
CA LYS A 196 -4.07 -10.04 -14.19
C LYS A 196 -3.78 -8.70 -13.57
N THR A 197 -2.87 -8.68 -12.63
CA THR A 197 -2.35 -7.43 -12.08
C THR A 197 -1.19 -6.99 -12.94
N LYS A 198 -1.47 -6.69 -14.22
CA LYS A 198 -0.50 -5.92 -14.99
C LYS A 198 -0.35 -4.59 -14.27
N HIS A 199 0.88 -4.14 -14.12
CA HIS A 199 1.15 -2.81 -13.60
C HIS A 199 0.41 -1.81 -14.49
N PRO A 200 -0.46 -0.94 -13.94
CA PRO A 200 -1.26 -0.04 -14.77
C PRO A 200 -0.41 0.79 -15.72
N ASP A 201 0.83 1.10 -15.33
CA ASP A 201 1.76 1.92 -16.10
C ASP A 201 2.31 1.23 -17.36
N GLU A 202 2.19 -0.09 -17.49
CA GLU A 202 2.64 -0.83 -18.67
C GLU A 202 1.67 -0.73 -19.87
N PHE A 203 0.40 -0.32 -19.63
CA PHE A 203 -0.64 -0.36 -20.67
C PHE A 203 -0.94 0.97 -21.33
N TYR A 204 -0.62 2.06 -20.66
CA TYR A 204 -1.03 3.38 -21.12
C TYR A 204 0.14 4.16 -21.67
N ASN A 205 0.27 4.13 -23.02
CA ASN A 205 1.07 5.13 -23.72
C ASN A 205 0.24 6.41 -23.78
N TYR A 206 0.30 7.23 -22.70
CA TYR A 206 -0.43 8.50 -22.64
C TYR A 206 0.10 9.60 -23.57
N GLY A 207 0.89 9.22 -24.57
CA GLY A 207 1.48 10.14 -25.54
C GLY A 207 2.50 11.10 -24.89
N LYS A 208 3.58 11.36 -25.57
CA LYS A 208 4.60 12.35 -25.17
C LYS A 208 4.11 13.79 -25.42
N LYS A 209 3.07 14.25 -24.70
CA LYS A 209 2.87 15.70 -24.56
C LYS A 209 3.94 16.20 -23.60
N LYS A 210 4.90 16.97 -24.09
CA LYS A 210 5.89 17.67 -23.25
C LYS A 210 5.17 18.59 -22.28
N ASP A 211 5.66 18.64 -21.03
CA ASP A 211 5.30 19.63 -20.00
C ASP A 211 3.82 19.67 -19.55
N ILE A 212 3.21 18.50 -19.31
CA ILE A 212 1.80 18.46 -18.81
C ILE A 212 1.70 18.93 -17.38
N PHE A 213 2.68 18.63 -16.52
CA PHE A 213 2.63 18.97 -15.10
C PHE A 213 3.99 19.44 -14.57
N LYS A 214 3.96 20.11 -13.40
CA LYS A 214 5.14 20.44 -12.61
C LYS A 214 5.02 19.78 -11.23
N ILE A 215 6.17 19.59 -10.56
CA ILE A 215 6.22 19.08 -9.19
C ILE A 215 6.37 20.27 -8.24
N ALA A 216 5.57 20.31 -7.17
CA ALA A 216 5.67 21.29 -6.09
C ALA A 216 5.90 20.57 -4.77
N ILE A 217 6.96 20.91 -4.05
CA ILE A 217 7.36 20.28 -2.81
C ILE A 217 7.45 21.35 -1.73
N PRO A 218 6.46 21.45 -0.80
CA PRO A 218 6.61 22.25 0.40
C PRO A 218 7.61 21.57 1.35
N SER A 219 8.57 22.31 1.89
CA SER A 219 9.53 21.77 2.85
C SER A 219 9.91 22.80 3.92
N TYR A 220 10.14 22.33 5.15
CA TYR A 220 10.57 23.16 6.26
C TYR A 220 11.45 22.38 7.24
N ASN A 221 12.70 22.85 7.44
CA ASN A 221 13.70 22.25 8.36
C ASN A 221 13.94 20.74 8.10
N ARG A 222 13.99 20.35 6.82
CA ARG A 222 14.09 18.94 6.38
C ARG A 222 14.88 18.76 5.08
N CYS A 223 15.84 19.66 4.77
CA CYS A 223 16.56 19.62 3.50
C CYS A 223 17.24 18.26 3.24
N ASP A 224 17.84 17.65 4.27
CA ASP A 224 18.50 16.35 4.12
C ASP A 224 17.49 15.21 3.89
N LYS A 225 16.32 15.26 4.54
CA LYS A 225 15.23 14.29 4.28
C LYS A 225 14.68 14.43 2.88
N LEU A 226 14.45 15.66 2.43
CA LEU A 226 14.03 15.96 1.07
C LEU A 226 14.99 15.34 0.05
N LYS A 227 16.30 15.51 0.23
CA LYS A 227 17.34 14.89 -0.63
C LYS A 227 17.27 13.38 -0.59
N GLN A 228 17.24 12.81 0.62
CA GLN A 228 17.30 11.37 0.85
C GLN A 228 16.08 10.62 0.30
N TYR A 229 14.90 11.21 0.42
CA TYR A 229 13.64 10.53 0.06
C TYR A 229 13.03 11.08 -1.22
N THR A 230 12.35 12.21 -1.17
CA THR A 230 11.52 12.70 -2.27
C THR A 230 12.33 13.03 -3.52
N LEU A 231 13.46 13.75 -3.41
CA LEU A 231 14.28 14.05 -4.58
C LEU A 231 14.94 12.79 -5.16
N ASN A 232 15.41 11.89 -4.32
CA ASN A 232 15.95 10.60 -4.78
C ASN A 232 14.88 9.78 -5.52
N TYR A 233 13.66 9.69 -4.96
CA TYR A 233 12.53 9.02 -5.61
C TYR A 233 12.20 9.65 -6.97
N LEU A 234 12.13 10.98 -7.07
CA LEU A 234 11.87 11.67 -8.34
C LEU A 234 12.98 11.44 -9.38
N GLN A 235 14.24 11.36 -8.95
CA GLN A 235 15.38 11.05 -9.81
C GLN A 235 15.30 9.62 -10.38
N THR A 236 14.93 8.62 -9.57
CA THR A 236 14.77 7.23 -10.04
C THR A 236 13.69 7.10 -11.11
N HIS A 237 12.73 8.03 -11.13
CA HIS A 237 11.69 8.11 -12.15
C HIS A 237 12.01 9.08 -13.30
N ASN A 238 13.25 9.55 -13.41
CA ASN A 238 13.72 10.45 -14.47
C ASN A 238 12.93 11.77 -14.58
N ILE A 239 12.32 12.26 -13.47
CA ILE A 239 11.69 13.57 -13.46
C ILE A 239 12.76 14.66 -13.60
N GLN A 240 12.55 15.57 -14.52
CA GLN A 240 13.54 16.61 -14.83
C GLN A 240 13.62 17.62 -13.68
N LYS A 241 14.82 17.93 -13.19
CA LYS A 241 15.05 18.87 -12.07
C LYS A 241 14.43 20.25 -12.32
N LYS A 242 14.43 20.74 -13.59
CA LYS A 242 13.79 22.00 -14.00
C LYS A 242 12.25 22.02 -13.83
N ASP A 243 11.62 20.85 -13.67
CA ASP A 243 10.19 20.71 -13.49
C ASP A 243 9.80 20.55 -12.01
N ILE A 244 10.81 20.56 -11.11
CA ILE A 244 10.65 20.42 -9.65
C ILE A 244 10.84 21.79 -8.99
N PHE A 245 9.84 22.21 -8.22
CA PHE A 245 9.79 23.47 -7.48
C PHE A 245 9.74 23.16 -5.97
N ILE A 246 10.72 23.63 -5.23
CA ILE A 246 10.85 23.43 -3.78
C ILE A 246 10.45 24.73 -3.11
N PHE A 247 9.36 24.70 -2.34
CA PHE A 247 8.82 25.86 -1.64
C PHE A 247 9.34 25.89 -0.21
N VAL A 248 10.12 26.94 0.12
CA VAL A 248 10.78 27.09 1.42
C VAL A 248 10.58 28.49 1.98
N ARG A 249 10.69 28.61 3.28
CA ARG A 249 10.63 29.92 3.96
C ARG A 249 12.05 30.52 4.07
N PRO A 250 12.22 31.85 3.93
CA PRO A 250 13.53 32.48 4.08
C PRO A 250 14.08 32.40 5.51
N ASP A 251 13.22 32.19 6.53
CA ASP A 251 13.59 31.97 7.93
C ASP A 251 13.76 30.49 8.30
N ASP A 252 13.85 29.59 7.30
CA ASP A 252 14.10 28.17 7.51
C ASP A 252 15.53 27.96 8.05
N PRO A 253 15.71 27.17 9.13
CA PRO A 253 17.05 26.85 9.64
C PRO A 253 17.99 26.25 8.60
N ASP A 254 17.44 25.50 7.64
CA ASP A 254 18.19 24.83 6.56
C ASP A 254 18.26 25.67 5.27
N ILE A 255 17.84 26.94 5.26
CA ILE A 255 17.70 27.75 4.04
C ILE A 255 18.95 27.76 3.16
N THR A 256 20.14 27.79 3.75
CA THR A 256 21.40 27.73 3.01
C THR A 256 21.53 26.40 2.24
N SER A 257 21.15 25.28 2.88
CA SER A 257 21.19 23.96 2.26
C SER A 257 20.19 23.84 1.10
N TYR A 258 19.00 24.47 1.22
CA TYR A 258 18.05 24.52 0.11
C TYR A 258 18.55 25.37 -1.05
N ARG A 259 19.16 26.54 -0.78
CA ARG A 259 19.75 27.41 -1.83
C ARG A 259 20.88 26.70 -2.60
N CYS A 260 21.58 25.77 -1.96
CA CYS A 260 22.60 24.94 -2.61
C CYS A 260 22.01 23.89 -3.58
N LEU A 261 20.66 23.71 -3.65
CA LEU A 261 20.00 22.86 -4.61
C LEU A 261 19.78 23.56 -5.97
N GLY A 262 20.77 24.31 -6.46
CA GLY A 262 20.65 25.20 -7.60
C GLY A 262 20.24 24.59 -8.95
N GLU A 263 20.19 23.24 -9.05
CA GLU A 263 19.66 22.54 -10.23
C GLU A 263 18.12 22.41 -10.20
N TYR A 264 17.49 22.70 -9.05
CA TYR A 264 16.05 22.71 -8.84
C TYR A 264 15.54 24.15 -8.76
N ASN A 265 14.23 24.36 -8.88
CA ASN A 265 13.64 25.67 -8.69
C ASN A 265 13.31 25.88 -7.19
N VAL A 266 14.20 26.49 -6.44
CA VAL A 266 13.95 26.85 -5.05
C VAL A 266 13.16 28.17 -5.01
N VAL A 267 11.93 28.11 -4.45
CA VAL A 267 11.01 29.25 -4.37
C VAL A 267 10.89 29.68 -2.91
N GLU A 268 11.43 30.84 -2.60
CA GLU A 268 11.30 31.44 -1.25
C GLU A 268 10.00 32.21 -1.13
N TYR A 269 9.28 32.03 -0.01
CA TYR A 269 8.03 32.71 0.28
C TYR A 269 7.94 33.04 1.77
N ASN A 270 7.21 34.10 2.11
CA ASN A 270 7.14 34.60 3.49
C ASN A 270 5.74 34.44 4.10
N VAL A 271 5.28 33.17 4.25
CA VAL A 271 4.05 32.84 5.01
C VAL A 271 4.30 31.62 5.89
N LYS A 272 3.60 31.55 7.04
CA LYS A 272 3.69 30.44 7.99
C LYS A 272 2.52 29.48 7.84
N GLY A 273 2.84 28.19 7.94
CA GLY A 273 1.88 27.09 7.97
C GLY A 273 1.57 26.51 6.61
N ILE A 274 1.31 25.19 6.60
CA ILE A 274 1.20 24.38 5.38
C ILE A 274 0.01 24.82 4.50
N GLY A 275 -1.13 25.16 5.07
CA GLY A 275 -2.27 25.66 4.28
C GLY A 275 -1.95 26.95 3.54
N MET A 276 -1.20 27.88 4.18
CA MET A 276 -0.75 29.10 3.53
C MET A 276 0.30 28.82 2.46
N THR A 277 1.17 27.84 2.68
CA THR A 277 2.12 27.37 1.65
C THR A 277 1.39 26.85 0.42
N HIS A 278 0.31 26.09 0.56
CA HIS A 278 -0.51 25.64 -0.57
C HIS A 278 -1.16 26.82 -1.34
N ASN A 279 -1.54 27.88 -0.63
CA ASN A 279 -2.00 29.11 -1.29
C ASN A 279 -0.88 29.77 -2.11
N MET A 280 0.35 29.81 -1.58
CA MET A 280 1.52 30.33 -2.33
C MET A 280 1.84 29.47 -3.55
N ILE A 281 1.80 28.15 -3.43
CA ILE A 281 1.94 27.23 -4.56
C ILE A 281 0.86 27.54 -5.60
N THR A 282 -0.40 27.69 -5.18
CA THR A 282 -1.50 28.05 -6.08
C THR A 282 -1.28 29.40 -6.79
N GLN A 283 -0.69 30.39 -6.12
CA GLN A 283 -0.38 31.68 -6.71
C GLN A 283 0.79 31.60 -7.69
N HIS A 284 1.80 30.78 -7.42
CA HIS A 284 3.02 30.67 -8.22
C HIS A 284 2.73 30.10 -9.62
N PHE A 285 1.95 29.03 -9.73
CA PHE A 285 1.66 28.37 -11.01
C PHE A 285 0.52 29.07 -11.78
N LYS A 286 0.47 28.88 -13.09
CA LYS A 286 -0.59 29.45 -13.95
C LYS A 286 -1.95 28.81 -13.68
N LYS A 287 -3.03 29.55 -13.89
CA LYS A 287 -4.39 28.98 -13.88
C LYS A 287 -4.48 27.82 -14.86
N ASP A 288 -5.20 26.79 -14.49
CA ASP A 288 -5.45 25.55 -15.23
C ASP A 288 -4.19 24.71 -15.53
N GLN A 289 -3.02 25.08 -14.99
CA GLN A 289 -1.83 24.24 -15.02
C GLN A 289 -1.99 23.04 -14.09
N TYR A 290 -1.57 21.86 -14.52
CA TYR A 290 -1.48 20.69 -13.63
C TYR A 290 -0.18 20.74 -12.83
N ILE A 291 -0.31 20.45 -11.54
CA ILE A 291 0.83 20.24 -10.65
C ILE A 291 0.65 18.96 -9.84
N VAL A 292 1.75 18.40 -9.43
CA VAL A 292 1.81 17.32 -8.44
C VAL A 292 2.45 17.89 -7.19
N GLU A 293 1.68 18.01 -6.13
CA GLU A 293 2.22 18.36 -4.81
C GLU A 293 2.63 17.10 -4.08
N ILE A 294 3.85 17.09 -3.53
CA ILE A 294 4.46 15.94 -2.88
C ILE A 294 5.11 16.40 -1.58
N ASP A 295 4.90 15.67 -0.47
CA ASP A 295 5.62 15.91 0.78
C ASP A 295 7.12 15.61 0.65
N ASP A 296 7.93 16.23 1.49
CA ASP A 296 9.39 16.15 1.45
C ASP A 296 9.97 14.82 1.96
N ASP A 297 9.15 13.91 2.46
CA ASP A 297 9.53 12.61 3.00
C ASP A 297 8.93 11.41 2.26
N LEU A 298 8.44 11.60 1.05
CA LEU A 298 7.93 10.51 0.21
C LEU A 298 9.07 9.55 -0.16
N LYS A 299 8.95 8.29 0.23
CA LYS A 299 9.90 7.23 -0.12
C LYS A 299 9.58 6.56 -1.44
N GLU A 300 8.33 6.19 -1.62
CA GLU A 300 7.82 5.53 -2.83
C GLU A 300 6.31 5.60 -2.91
N LEU A 301 5.78 5.44 -4.11
CA LEU A 301 4.38 5.13 -4.36
C LEU A 301 4.24 3.65 -4.69
N ILE A 302 3.18 3.04 -4.18
CA ILE A 302 2.86 1.63 -4.42
C ILE A 302 1.43 1.50 -4.93
N ASP A 303 1.20 0.46 -5.71
CA ASP A 303 -0.13 0.08 -6.15
C ASP A 303 -0.90 -0.73 -5.09
N ASN A 304 -2.14 -1.13 -5.42
CA ASN A 304 -2.98 -1.95 -4.57
C ASN A 304 -2.50 -3.42 -4.44
N HIS A 305 -1.37 -3.79 -5.04
CA HIS A 305 -0.66 -5.05 -4.89
C HIS A 305 0.68 -4.88 -4.17
N ARG A 306 0.93 -3.71 -3.56
CA ARG A 306 2.18 -3.30 -2.90
C ARG A 306 3.40 -3.23 -3.81
N ARG A 307 3.22 -3.21 -5.13
CA ARG A 307 4.33 -3.07 -6.06
C ARG A 307 4.71 -1.61 -6.19
N PRO A 308 6.01 -1.27 -6.17
CA PRO A 308 6.46 0.07 -6.52
C PRO A 308 5.95 0.47 -7.90
N ILE A 309 5.58 1.74 -8.08
CA ILE A 309 5.26 2.24 -9.42
C ILE A 309 6.53 2.30 -10.26
N LEU A 310 6.44 1.81 -11.50
CA LEU A 310 7.60 1.77 -12.40
C LEU A 310 7.85 3.09 -13.10
N ASN A 311 6.79 3.87 -13.38
CA ASN A 311 6.88 5.12 -14.12
C ASN A 311 5.93 6.17 -13.54
N LEU A 312 6.51 7.15 -12.84
CA LEU A 312 5.75 8.23 -12.20
C LEU A 312 5.08 9.16 -13.21
N ASP A 313 5.75 9.48 -14.33
CA ASP A 313 5.17 10.33 -15.38
C ASP A 313 3.90 9.71 -15.96
N ASN A 314 3.92 8.43 -16.30
CA ASN A 314 2.74 7.72 -16.78
C ASN A 314 1.62 7.66 -15.72
N THR A 315 1.99 7.41 -14.46
CA THR A 315 1.03 7.39 -13.33
C THR A 315 0.32 8.73 -13.20
N VAL A 316 1.05 9.83 -13.22
CA VAL A 316 0.48 11.18 -13.12
C VAL A 316 -0.41 11.48 -14.33
N ARG A 317 0.01 11.15 -15.55
CA ARG A 317 -0.79 11.34 -16.77
C ARG A 317 -2.11 10.56 -16.72
N ARG A 318 -2.07 9.32 -16.23
CA ARG A 318 -3.26 8.51 -16.01
C ARG A 318 -4.24 9.19 -15.05
N ILE A 319 -3.73 9.75 -13.96
CA ILE A 319 -4.56 10.49 -12.98
C ILE A 319 -5.14 11.75 -13.66
N ILE A 320 -4.33 12.53 -14.37
CA ILE A 320 -4.78 13.75 -15.07
C ILE A 320 -5.89 13.42 -16.08
N ASN A 321 -5.71 12.42 -16.92
CA ASN A 321 -6.72 12.01 -17.90
C ASN A 321 -8.03 11.61 -17.21
N LYS A 322 -7.95 10.90 -16.07
CA LYS A 322 -9.15 10.55 -15.31
C LYS A 322 -9.79 11.75 -14.63
N MET A 323 -8.99 12.73 -14.17
CA MET A 323 -9.51 14.00 -13.67
C MET A 323 -10.27 14.78 -14.75
N GLU A 324 -9.73 14.83 -15.97
CA GLU A 324 -10.38 15.49 -17.12
C GLU A 324 -11.70 14.80 -17.48
N GLU A 325 -11.70 13.44 -17.52
CA GLU A 325 -12.90 12.64 -17.83
C GLU A 325 -14.04 12.90 -16.85
N VAL A 326 -13.73 13.03 -15.55
CA VAL A 326 -14.78 13.21 -14.51
C VAL A 326 -15.01 14.68 -14.14
N GLY A 327 -14.26 15.63 -14.70
CA GLY A 327 -14.35 17.06 -14.42
C GLY A 327 -13.74 17.49 -13.08
N ALA A 328 -12.92 16.67 -12.43
CA ALA A 328 -12.29 16.99 -11.15
C ALA A 328 -11.04 17.86 -11.32
N SER A 329 -10.84 18.84 -10.43
CA SER A 329 -9.60 19.62 -10.35
C SER A 329 -8.64 19.18 -9.26
N TYR A 330 -9.02 18.17 -8.45
CA TYR A 330 -8.24 17.69 -7.31
C TYR A 330 -8.28 16.16 -7.23
N SER A 331 -7.12 15.57 -7.07
CA SER A 331 -6.95 14.13 -6.89
C SER A 331 -5.96 13.83 -5.76
N GLY A 332 -6.17 12.72 -5.09
CA GLY A 332 -5.27 12.22 -4.04
C GLY A 332 -5.31 10.70 -3.93
N LEU A 333 -4.50 10.19 -3.01
CA LEU A 333 -4.24 8.78 -2.82
C LEU A 333 -5.19 8.08 -1.84
N SER A 334 -5.08 6.75 -1.79
CA SER A 334 -5.60 5.96 -0.67
C SER A 334 -4.95 6.41 0.65
N GLN A 335 -5.74 6.42 1.73
CA GLN A 335 -5.28 6.82 3.07
C GLN A 335 -4.29 5.85 3.70
N CYS A 336 -4.27 4.63 3.24
CA CYS A 336 -3.38 3.60 3.76
C CYS A 336 -2.85 2.72 2.62
N ALA A 337 -1.63 2.24 2.81
CA ALA A 337 -0.95 1.31 1.92
C ALA A 337 -1.37 -0.16 2.14
N ASN A 338 -2.53 -0.40 2.76
CA ASN A 338 -3.04 -1.75 3.00
C ASN A 338 -3.84 -2.24 1.80
N THR A 339 -3.30 -3.22 1.09
CA THR A 339 -3.88 -3.81 -0.11
C THR A 339 -5.29 -4.35 0.08
N MET A 340 -5.62 -4.88 1.27
CA MET A 340 -6.96 -5.38 1.56
C MET A 340 -8.00 -4.25 1.48
N PHE A 341 -7.68 -3.06 2.01
CA PHE A 341 -8.59 -1.91 1.92
C PHE A 341 -8.56 -1.24 0.55
N MET A 342 -7.40 -1.20 -0.11
CA MET A 342 -7.26 -0.62 -1.44
C MET A 342 -8.03 -1.43 -2.49
N SER A 343 -7.93 -2.77 -2.45
CA SER A 343 -8.56 -3.66 -3.43
C SER A 343 -10.08 -3.84 -3.26
N GLN A 344 -10.63 -3.50 -2.10
CA GLN A 344 -12.08 -3.56 -1.86
C GLN A 344 -12.86 -2.38 -2.45
N ASN A 345 -12.16 -1.33 -2.87
CA ASN A 345 -12.77 -0.15 -3.47
C ASN A 345 -12.64 -0.19 -5.00
N PRO A 346 -13.53 0.48 -5.73
CA PRO A 346 -13.30 0.77 -7.14
C PRO A 346 -11.96 1.45 -7.33
N GLU A 347 -11.34 1.29 -8.50
CA GLU A 347 -10.05 1.90 -8.81
C GLU A 347 -10.04 3.42 -8.52
N TYR A 348 -11.15 4.07 -8.83
CA TYR A 348 -11.39 5.48 -8.57
C TYR A 348 -12.73 5.71 -7.87
N THR A 349 -12.80 6.72 -7.02
CA THR A 349 -14.04 7.26 -6.48
C THR A 349 -14.07 8.76 -6.65
N THR A 350 -15.27 9.31 -6.90
CA THR A 350 -15.48 10.74 -7.21
C THR A 350 -16.32 11.47 -6.18
N ASP A 351 -16.86 10.75 -5.19
CA ASP A 351 -17.59 11.32 -4.07
C ASP A 351 -16.65 12.05 -3.08
N LEU A 352 -17.22 12.86 -2.20
CA LEU A 352 -16.45 13.58 -1.19
C LEU A 352 -15.83 12.61 -0.18
N ARG A 353 -14.53 12.39 -0.30
CA ARG A 353 -13.72 11.54 0.60
C ARG A 353 -12.48 12.25 1.05
N TYR A 354 -12.02 11.89 2.24
CA TYR A 354 -10.72 12.35 2.72
C TYR A 354 -9.60 11.74 1.87
N MET A 355 -8.66 12.59 1.48
CA MET A 355 -7.43 12.22 0.78
C MET A 355 -6.24 12.78 1.54
N LEU A 356 -5.22 11.95 1.74
CA LEU A 356 -3.99 12.34 2.43
C LEU A 356 -3.14 13.25 1.55
N GLY A 357 -2.58 14.29 2.14
CA GLY A 357 -1.82 15.32 1.45
C GLY A 357 -0.45 14.92 0.91
N LEU A 358 0.02 13.73 1.25
CA LEU A 358 1.34 13.20 0.90
C LEU A 358 1.70 13.31 -0.59
N PHE A 359 0.73 13.06 -1.45
CA PHE A 359 0.85 13.13 -2.90
C PHE A 359 -0.52 13.48 -3.49
N ARG A 360 -0.61 14.58 -4.18
CA ARG A 360 -1.85 15.05 -4.79
C ARG A 360 -1.60 15.62 -6.18
N VAL A 361 -2.50 15.31 -7.11
CA VAL A 361 -2.50 15.93 -8.45
C VAL A 361 -3.63 16.95 -8.47
N ARG A 362 -3.33 18.15 -8.89
CA ARG A 362 -4.37 19.18 -9.00
C ARG A 362 -4.18 20.10 -10.20
N ARG A 363 -5.29 20.54 -10.77
CA ARG A 363 -5.36 21.64 -11.71
C ARG A 363 -5.47 22.92 -10.93
N ILE A 364 -4.61 23.89 -11.19
CA ILE A 364 -4.56 25.17 -10.46
C ILE A 364 -5.85 25.95 -10.63
N CYS A 365 -6.57 26.14 -9.53
CA CYS A 365 -7.81 26.90 -9.40
C CYS A 365 -7.54 28.14 -8.55
N LYS A 366 -7.45 29.32 -9.16
CA LYS A 366 -7.11 30.58 -8.47
C LYS A 366 -8.20 31.07 -7.51
N ASP A 367 -9.40 30.57 -7.65
CA ASP A 367 -10.57 30.84 -6.80
C ASP A 367 -10.58 30.01 -5.50
N ILE A 368 -9.76 28.97 -5.39
CA ILE A 368 -9.63 28.18 -4.17
C ILE A 368 -8.54 28.78 -3.28
N LYS A 369 -8.92 29.09 -2.04
CA LYS A 369 -8.03 29.59 -1.00
C LYS A 369 -8.26 28.81 0.29
N LEU A 370 -7.20 28.29 0.88
CA LEU A 370 -7.23 27.62 2.17
C LEU A 370 -7.11 28.62 3.31
N HIS A 371 -7.72 28.29 4.44
CA HIS A 371 -7.84 29.14 5.62
C HIS A 371 -7.29 28.49 6.89
N THR A 372 -6.87 27.21 6.81
CA THR A 372 -6.37 26.44 7.95
C THR A 372 -5.00 25.82 7.67
N ASN A 373 -4.23 25.59 8.74
CA ASN A 373 -2.90 24.99 8.66
C ASN A 373 -2.84 23.54 9.21
N TYR A 374 -3.86 23.09 9.94
CA TYR A 374 -3.86 21.77 10.60
C TYR A 374 -5.03 20.88 10.19
N ALA A 375 -5.84 21.33 9.23
CA ALA A 375 -6.94 20.59 8.64
C ALA A 375 -7.06 20.91 7.13
N GLU A 376 -5.97 21.32 6.52
CA GLU A 376 -5.87 21.74 5.12
C GLU A 376 -6.23 20.63 4.14
N ASP A 377 -5.94 19.36 4.45
CA ASP A 377 -6.32 18.22 3.63
C ASP A 377 -7.85 18.08 3.55
N PHE A 378 -8.53 18.23 4.69
CA PHE A 378 -10.00 18.24 4.72
C PHE A 378 -10.57 19.45 4.01
N GLU A 379 -9.95 20.63 4.22
CA GLU A 379 -10.35 21.85 3.58
C GLU A 379 -10.21 21.78 2.07
N ASN A 380 -9.08 21.25 1.56
CA ASN A 380 -8.86 21.00 0.14
C ASN A 380 -9.96 20.08 -0.45
N CYS A 381 -10.25 18.95 0.21
CA CYS A 381 -11.30 18.05 -0.25
C CYS A 381 -12.67 18.75 -0.35
N CYS A 382 -13.03 19.52 0.68
CA CYS A 382 -14.31 20.27 0.70
C CYS A 382 -14.35 21.39 -0.34
N ALA A 383 -13.27 22.16 -0.49
CA ALA A 383 -13.19 23.30 -1.40
C ALA A 383 -13.32 22.88 -2.86
N HIS A 384 -12.54 21.88 -3.28
CA HIS A 384 -12.59 21.36 -4.63
C HIS A 384 -13.92 20.65 -4.91
N TYR A 385 -14.43 19.84 -3.95
CA TYR A 385 -15.74 19.21 -4.11
C TYR A 385 -16.88 20.23 -4.24
N LYS A 386 -16.85 21.29 -3.44
CA LYS A 386 -17.84 22.40 -3.53
C LYS A 386 -17.81 23.08 -4.89
N ARG A 387 -16.62 23.21 -5.48
CA ARG A 387 -16.39 23.87 -6.76
C ARG A 387 -16.81 23.01 -7.94
N ASP A 388 -16.34 21.75 -7.96
CA ASP A 388 -16.45 20.86 -9.14
C ASP A 388 -17.59 19.85 -9.04
N GLY A 389 -18.19 19.68 -7.86
CA GLY A 389 -19.16 18.59 -7.59
C GLY A 389 -18.53 17.22 -7.39
N CYS A 390 -17.24 17.08 -7.63
CA CYS A 390 -16.48 15.85 -7.49
C CYS A 390 -15.01 16.10 -7.11
N ILE A 391 -14.34 15.07 -6.57
CA ILE A 391 -12.89 14.97 -6.39
C ILE A 391 -12.48 13.56 -6.76
N LEU A 392 -11.27 13.36 -7.27
CA LEU A 392 -10.81 12.06 -7.72
C LEU A 392 -9.92 11.38 -6.67
N LYS A 393 -10.41 10.34 -6.03
CA LYS A 393 -9.57 9.51 -5.16
C LYS A 393 -9.07 8.27 -5.89
N CYS A 394 -7.75 8.12 -5.95
CA CYS A 394 -7.08 6.96 -6.51
C CYS A 394 -6.96 5.87 -5.43
N ASN A 395 -7.91 4.92 -5.39
CA ASN A 395 -7.91 3.87 -4.38
C ASN A 395 -6.86 2.77 -4.64
N TRP A 396 -6.32 2.72 -5.86
CA TRP A 396 -5.30 1.77 -6.28
C TRP A 396 -3.87 2.22 -5.99
N LEU A 397 -3.68 3.46 -5.52
CA LEU A 397 -2.38 4.08 -5.32
C LEU A 397 -2.23 4.55 -3.87
N ALA A 398 -1.09 4.27 -3.26
CA ALA A 398 -0.75 4.73 -1.91
C ALA A 398 0.72 5.14 -1.83
N GLY A 399 1.03 6.03 -0.90
CA GLY A 399 2.40 6.47 -0.66
C GLY A 399 2.98 5.87 0.62
N LYS A 400 4.28 5.67 0.65
CA LYS A 400 5.07 5.31 1.83
C LYS A 400 5.93 6.48 2.27
N THR A 401 5.88 6.81 3.55
CA THR A 401 6.68 7.86 4.20
C THR A 401 7.37 7.32 5.44
N LYS A 402 8.27 8.12 6.01
CA LYS A 402 8.78 7.89 7.36
C LYS A 402 7.92 8.68 8.34
N ASN A 403 6.79 8.10 8.75
CA ASN A 403 5.87 8.74 9.71
C ASN A 403 6.59 9.19 10.99
N TYR A 404 6.12 10.32 11.57
CA TYR A 404 6.59 10.86 12.86
C TYR A 404 8.06 11.24 12.95
N SER A 405 8.65 11.75 11.87
CA SER A 405 10.00 12.30 11.96
C SER A 405 10.00 13.78 12.37
N PRO A 406 10.94 14.24 13.23
CA PRO A 406 11.02 15.64 13.66
C PRO A 406 11.12 16.64 12.50
N GLY A 407 10.57 17.83 12.67
CA GLY A 407 10.51 18.90 11.67
C GLY A 407 9.14 18.98 10.96
N GLY A 408 9.00 19.87 10.00
CA GLY A 408 7.74 20.13 9.30
C GLY A 408 6.71 20.82 10.20
N CYS A 409 5.44 20.43 10.09
CA CYS A 409 4.33 21.07 10.83
C CYS A 409 4.43 20.98 12.35
N ASP A 410 5.20 20.02 12.90
CA ASP A 410 5.35 19.85 14.35
C ASP A 410 6.17 20.98 14.99
N GLY A 411 6.98 21.71 14.21
CA GLY A 411 7.73 22.88 14.67
C GLY A 411 6.91 24.18 14.84
N ASP A 412 5.69 24.24 14.34
CA ASP A 412 4.86 25.45 14.30
C ASP A 412 3.80 25.52 15.43
N GLY A 413 3.98 24.78 16.55
CA GLY A 413 3.10 24.88 17.73
C GLY A 413 1.77 24.10 17.57
N ARG A 414 1.81 22.95 16.94
CA ARG A 414 0.65 22.05 16.81
C ARG A 414 0.28 21.44 18.16
N ASP A 415 -0.88 21.81 18.69
CA ASP A 415 -1.47 21.25 19.89
C ASP A 415 -2.96 20.87 19.68
N PHE A 416 -3.57 20.25 20.69
CA PHE A 416 -4.98 19.83 20.62
C PHE A 416 -5.93 21.00 20.38
N THR A 417 -5.64 22.18 20.91
CA THR A 417 -6.50 23.36 20.81
C THR A 417 -6.45 23.94 19.41
N THR A 418 -5.26 24.11 18.85
CA THR A 418 -5.04 24.59 17.49
C THR A 418 -5.61 23.63 16.45
N GLU A 419 -5.49 22.32 16.67
CA GLU A 419 -6.12 21.30 15.80
C GLU A 419 -7.65 21.39 15.85
N LEU A 420 -8.24 21.50 17.04
CA LEU A 420 -9.70 21.62 17.17
C LEU A 420 -10.21 22.91 16.51
N TYR A 421 -9.54 24.04 16.79
CA TYR A 421 -9.90 25.32 16.17
C TYR A 421 -9.87 25.24 14.63
N ALA A 422 -8.85 24.62 14.05
CA ALA A 422 -8.77 24.45 12.61
C ALA A 422 -9.93 23.60 12.06
N LYS A 423 -10.30 22.51 12.76
CA LYS A 423 -11.40 21.62 12.37
C LYS A 423 -12.76 22.30 12.47
N GLU A 424 -13.00 23.08 13.53
CA GLU A 424 -14.20 23.89 13.67
C GLU A 424 -14.30 24.97 12.59
N LYS A 425 -13.17 25.58 12.23
CA LYS A 425 -13.12 26.55 11.13
C LYS A 425 -13.49 25.92 9.79
N VAL A 426 -12.97 24.72 9.47
CA VAL A 426 -13.38 23.97 8.26
C VAL A 426 -14.87 23.66 8.31
N LYS A 427 -15.39 23.20 9.46
CA LYS A 427 -16.81 22.94 9.64
C LYS A 427 -17.66 24.18 9.40
N LYS A 428 -17.20 25.34 9.87
CA LYS A 428 -17.90 26.63 9.66
C LYS A 428 -17.91 27.05 8.19
N LEU A 429 -16.81 26.84 7.46
CA LEU A 429 -16.68 27.16 6.03
C LEU A 429 -17.46 26.20 5.13
N TYR A 430 -17.57 24.93 5.56
CA TYR A 430 -18.16 23.84 4.78
C TYR A 430 -19.20 23.03 5.58
N PRO A 431 -20.29 23.68 6.09
CA PRO A 431 -21.24 23.06 7.02
C PRO A 431 -21.99 21.87 6.42
N ASP A 432 -22.19 21.85 5.09
CA ASP A 432 -22.89 20.78 4.40
C ASP A 432 -21.99 19.58 4.09
N TYR A 433 -20.67 19.72 4.16
CA TYR A 433 -19.70 18.74 3.69
C TYR A 433 -18.98 17.98 4.80
N CYS A 434 -18.93 18.52 6.02
CA CYS A 434 -18.24 17.85 7.12
C CYS A 434 -18.91 18.04 8.48
N THR A 435 -18.52 17.20 9.44
CA THR A 435 -18.89 17.30 10.86
C THR A 435 -17.64 17.09 11.71
N VAL A 436 -17.55 17.83 12.83
CA VAL A 436 -16.55 17.59 13.87
C VAL A 436 -17.09 16.54 14.84
N PHE A 437 -16.25 15.60 15.27
CA PHE A 437 -16.60 14.57 16.24
C PHE A 437 -15.38 14.20 17.09
N GLN A 438 -15.63 13.65 18.28
CA GLN A 438 -14.57 13.19 19.15
C GLN A 438 -14.34 11.68 18.97
N ARG A 439 -13.10 11.28 18.78
CA ARG A 439 -12.71 9.86 18.75
C ARG A 439 -12.73 9.25 20.15
N LYS A 440 -12.79 7.93 20.26
CA LYS A 440 -12.76 7.20 21.52
C LYS A 440 -11.53 7.51 22.40
N ASN A 441 -10.43 7.92 21.80
CA ASN A 441 -9.20 8.33 22.51
C ASN A 441 -9.19 9.80 22.93
N GLY A 442 -10.34 10.50 22.87
CA GLY A 442 -10.47 11.90 23.23
C GLY A 442 -10.07 12.91 22.17
N ARG A 443 -9.39 12.51 21.08
CA ARG A 443 -8.94 13.40 20.01
C ARG A 443 -10.13 13.84 19.14
N TRP A 444 -10.22 15.12 18.85
CA TRP A 444 -11.19 15.65 17.89
C TRP A 444 -10.78 15.37 16.45
N ASP A 445 -11.76 15.09 15.58
CA ASP A 445 -11.52 14.83 14.18
C ASP A 445 -12.66 15.33 13.29
N LEU A 446 -12.41 15.38 11.97
CA LEU A 446 -13.40 15.72 10.95
C LEU A 446 -13.88 14.45 10.25
N ARG A 447 -15.19 14.39 9.99
CA ARG A 447 -15.82 13.39 9.13
C ARG A 447 -16.43 14.08 7.94
N LEU A 448 -16.00 13.73 6.74
CA LEU A 448 -16.63 14.17 5.51
C LEU A 448 -17.96 13.44 5.30
N LYS A 449 -18.95 14.17 4.84
CA LYS A 449 -20.28 13.63 4.51
C LYS A 449 -20.25 13.13 3.08
N HIS A 450 -20.23 11.82 2.92
CA HIS A 450 -20.36 11.21 1.61
C HIS A 450 -21.75 11.55 1.02
N LYS A 451 -21.81 12.48 0.09
CA LYS A 451 -23.01 12.70 -0.70
C LYS A 451 -22.95 11.76 -1.90
N LYS A 452 -23.83 10.77 -1.95
CA LYS A 452 -24.15 10.10 -3.23
C LYS A 452 -24.93 11.13 -4.04
N ILE A 453 -24.41 11.49 -5.19
CA ILE A 453 -25.16 12.18 -6.23
C ILE A 453 -26.07 11.16 -6.91
#